data_ea83e80c4c6db567df8ec03f56c5aa83
#
_entry.id   ea83e80c4c6db567df8ec03f56c5aa83
#
_cell.length_a   1.000
_cell.length_b   1.000
_cell.length_c   1.000
_cell.angle_alpha   90.00
_cell.angle_beta   90.00
_cell.angle_gamma   90.00
#
_symmetry.space_group_name_H-M   'P 1'
#
loop_
_entity.id
_entity.type
_entity.pdbx_description
1 polymer ?
#
loop_
_entity_poly.entity_id
_entity_poly.type
_entity_poly.pdbx_seq_one_letter_code
_entity_poly.pdbx_strand_id
1 'polypeptide(L)'
;VMGRHAYHHALGTHRAELDEIWSRRDDISWHNPAGFWVGRETLYAYYADAKAKQDEATLKLMAKFNPNIEVKPENFQMGALMMHSLTTPLIEIADDGKTAQAMWYSLGQVTNAGPDGTATGVWMHERYAVDFIKEDDGWKIWHFFVGNDLGCEAGKPYAEYIPQEPAGE
;
A
#
# COMPACT_ATOMS: atom_id res chain seq x y z
N VAL A 1 10.55 9.38 -4.63
CA VAL A 1 9.11 9.21 -4.35
C VAL A 1 8.81 7.78 -3.94
N MET A 2 8.91 6.79 -4.84
CA MET A 2 8.47 5.42 -4.58
C MET A 2 9.19 4.70 -3.42
N GLY A 3 10.45 4.97 -3.17
CA GLY A 3 11.11 4.47 -1.97
C GLY A 3 10.46 4.97 -0.67
N ARG A 4 10.04 6.25 -0.62
CA ARG A 4 9.28 6.80 0.51
C ARG A 4 7.91 6.16 0.65
N HIS A 5 7.19 5.95 -0.47
CA HIS A 5 5.94 5.19 -0.48
C HIS A 5 6.10 3.82 0.20
N ALA A 6 7.11 3.04 -0.20
CA ALA A 6 7.36 1.72 0.38
C ALA A 6 7.62 1.78 1.89
N TYR A 7 8.38 2.78 2.37
CA TYR A 7 8.62 2.98 3.80
C TYR A 7 7.36 3.39 4.56
N HIS A 8 6.60 4.37 4.06
CA HIS A 8 5.34 4.78 4.69
C HIS A 8 4.36 3.62 4.79
N HIS A 9 4.25 2.85 3.70
CA HIS A 9 3.38 1.69 3.64
C HIS A 9 3.78 0.63 4.68
N ALA A 10 5.07 0.31 4.76
CA ALA A 10 5.60 -0.64 5.74
C ALA A 10 5.44 -0.16 7.20
N LEU A 11 5.48 1.15 7.44
CA LEU A 11 5.33 1.76 8.77
C LEU A 11 3.87 2.05 9.14
N GLY A 12 2.90 1.88 8.24
CA GLY A 12 1.50 2.25 8.47
C GLY A 12 1.27 3.77 8.56
N THR A 13 2.17 4.59 8.02
CA THR A 13 2.11 6.07 8.11
C THR A 13 1.47 6.69 6.87
N HIS A 14 0.35 6.13 6.42
CA HIS A 14 -0.31 6.49 5.15
C HIS A 14 -0.79 7.95 5.09
N ARG A 15 -1.20 8.54 6.23
CA ARG A 15 -1.58 9.96 6.26
C ARG A 15 -0.38 10.86 5.96
N ALA A 16 0.76 10.60 6.59
CA ALA A 16 2.00 11.33 6.33
C ALA A 16 2.47 11.14 4.88
N GLU A 17 2.28 9.96 4.33
CA GLU A 17 2.54 9.67 2.92
C GLU A 17 1.75 10.59 1.99
N LEU A 18 0.42 10.70 2.19
CA LEU A 18 -0.45 11.57 1.41
C LEU A 18 -0.04 13.04 1.50
N ASP A 19 0.43 13.48 2.65
CA ASP A 19 0.89 14.86 2.86
C ASP A 19 2.24 15.14 2.20
N GLU A 20 3.14 14.16 2.20
CA GLU A 20 4.54 14.36 1.81
C GLU A 20 4.80 14.14 0.33
N ILE A 21 4.30 13.02 -0.23
CA ILE A 21 4.72 12.56 -1.57
C ILE A 21 3.61 12.53 -2.61
N TRP A 22 2.36 12.78 -2.25
CA TRP A 22 1.26 12.89 -3.20
C TRP A 22 1.04 14.34 -3.66
N SER A 23 0.58 14.49 -4.90
CA SER A 23 0.22 15.78 -5.47
C SER A 23 -0.89 16.46 -4.66
N ARG A 24 -0.88 17.80 -4.64
CA ARG A 24 -1.92 18.62 -3.99
C ARG A 24 -3.13 18.85 -4.89
N ARG A 25 -3.15 18.27 -6.08
CA ARG A 25 -4.25 18.38 -7.03
C ARG A 25 -5.49 17.64 -6.55
N ASP A 26 -6.65 18.06 -7.00
CA ASP A 26 -7.92 17.44 -6.65
C ASP A 26 -8.24 16.19 -7.49
N ASP A 27 -7.47 15.96 -8.57
CA ASP A 27 -7.63 14.83 -9.47
C ASP A 27 -6.65 13.68 -9.20
N ILE A 28 -5.98 13.67 -8.06
CA ILE A 28 -5.17 12.51 -7.65
C ILE A 28 -6.04 11.26 -7.54
N SER A 29 -5.48 10.11 -7.89
CA SER A 29 -6.25 8.87 -7.82
C SER A 29 -5.44 7.67 -7.36
N TRP A 30 -6.12 6.78 -6.69
CA TRP A 30 -5.67 5.44 -6.32
C TRP A 30 -6.61 4.40 -6.91
N HIS A 31 -6.04 3.38 -7.52
CA HIS A 31 -6.79 2.25 -8.04
C HIS A 31 -6.10 0.94 -7.64
N ASN A 32 -6.88 0.01 -7.10
CA ASN A 32 -6.46 -1.37 -6.86
C ASN A 32 -7.65 -2.32 -7.17
N PRO A 33 -7.50 -3.65 -7.08
CA PRO A 33 -8.61 -4.58 -7.35
C PRO A 33 -9.87 -4.36 -6.50
N ALA A 34 -9.75 -3.71 -5.33
CA ALA A 34 -10.91 -3.41 -4.48
C ALA A 34 -11.70 -2.18 -4.94
N GLY A 35 -11.13 -1.28 -5.74
CA GLY A 35 -11.87 -0.10 -6.21
C GLY A 35 -11.00 1.00 -6.80
N PHE A 36 -11.66 2.13 -7.03
CA PHE A 36 -11.08 3.33 -7.62
C PHE A 36 -11.49 4.57 -6.81
N TRP A 37 -10.51 5.32 -6.34
CA TRP A 37 -10.72 6.50 -5.50
C TRP A 37 -10.08 7.70 -6.15
N VAL A 38 -10.84 8.81 -6.25
CA VAL A 38 -10.40 10.07 -6.86
C VAL A 38 -10.56 11.20 -5.87
N GLY A 39 -9.55 12.07 -5.82
CA GLY A 39 -9.52 13.27 -5.00
C GLY A 39 -8.96 13.02 -3.60
N ARG A 40 -8.42 14.09 -3.02
CA ARG A 40 -7.73 14.03 -1.73
C ARG A 40 -8.63 13.52 -0.61
N GLU A 41 -9.86 14.01 -0.52
CA GLU A 41 -10.79 13.64 0.54
C GLU A 41 -11.06 12.12 0.55
N THR A 42 -11.37 11.55 -0.62
CA THR A 42 -11.62 10.10 -0.76
C THR A 42 -10.38 9.28 -0.48
N LEU A 43 -9.18 9.74 -0.91
CA LEU A 43 -7.94 9.07 -0.61
C LEU A 43 -7.61 9.12 0.89
N TYR A 44 -7.84 10.23 1.58
CA TYR A 44 -7.65 10.29 3.04
C TYR A 44 -8.58 9.31 3.76
N ALA A 45 -9.87 9.29 3.38
CA ALA A 45 -10.83 8.37 3.99
C ALA A 45 -10.47 6.90 3.80
N TYR A 46 -10.09 6.51 2.58
CA TYR A 46 -9.77 5.12 2.23
C TYR A 46 -8.34 4.74 2.63
N TYR A 47 -7.36 5.46 2.09
CA TYR A 47 -5.94 5.06 2.17
C TYR A 47 -5.30 5.39 3.51
N ALA A 48 -5.73 6.47 4.19
CA ALA A 48 -5.22 6.81 5.50
C ALA A 48 -6.10 6.29 6.63
N ASP A 49 -7.36 6.72 6.70
CA ASP A 49 -8.18 6.48 7.90
C ASP A 49 -8.70 5.04 8.00
N ALA A 50 -9.11 4.43 6.88
CA ALA A 50 -9.53 3.02 6.87
C ALA A 50 -8.34 2.09 7.12
N LYS A 51 -7.18 2.38 6.53
CA LYS A 51 -5.95 1.61 6.75
C LYS A 51 -5.46 1.72 8.19
N ALA A 52 -5.48 2.90 8.80
CA ALA A 52 -5.08 3.06 10.20
C ALA A 52 -5.92 2.19 11.15
N LYS A 53 -7.23 2.06 10.89
CA LYS A 53 -8.10 1.15 11.66
C LYS A 53 -7.74 -0.32 11.45
N GLN A 54 -7.42 -0.71 10.22
CA GLN A 54 -6.97 -2.06 9.91
C GLN A 54 -5.64 -2.39 10.60
N ASP A 55 -4.68 -1.46 10.56
CA ASP A 55 -3.37 -1.61 11.18
C ASP A 55 -3.49 -1.73 12.70
N GLU A 56 -4.36 -0.94 13.34
CA GLU A 56 -4.66 -1.07 14.78
C GLU A 56 -5.27 -2.44 15.13
N ALA A 57 -6.20 -2.94 14.31
CA ALA A 57 -6.79 -4.26 14.51
C ALA A 57 -5.73 -5.38 14.38
N THR A 58 -4.85 -5.26 13.41
CA THR A 58 -3.72 -6.19 13.20
C THR A 58 -2.77 -6.16 14.40
N LEU A 59 -2.40 -4.98 14.91
CA LEU A 59 -1.58 -4.85 16.10
C LEU A 59 -2.21 -5.50 17.34
N LYS A 60 -3.51 -5.27 17.56
CA LYS A 60 -4.24 -5.90 18.67
C LYS A 60 -4.25 -7.43 18.58
N LEU A 61 -4.31 -7.95 17.35
CA LEU A 61 -4.21 -9.39 17.12
C LEU A 61 -2.80 -9.89 17.41
N MET A 62 -1.76 -9.20 16.91
CA MET A 62 -0.36 -9.59 17.11
C MET A 62 0.03 -9.56 18.58
N ALA A 63 -0.51 -8.63 19.37
CA ALA A 63 -0.28 -8.57 20.81
C ALA A 63 -0.77 -9.81 21.57
N LYS A 64 -1.73 -10.58 21.03
CA LYS A 64 -2.15 -11.88 21.61
C LYS A 64 -1.04 -12.94 21.48
N PHE A 65 -0.27 -12.91 20.39
CA PHE A 65 0.83 -13.84 20.16
C PHE A 65 2.14 -13.33 20.80
N ASN A 66 2.26 -12.02 20.99
CA ASN A 66 3.42 -11.36 21.58
C ASN A 66 2.97 -10.40 22.68
N PRO A 67 2.64 -10.90 23.88
CA PRO A 67 2.07 -10.07 24.96
C PRO A 67 3.00 -8.93 25.45
N ASN A 68 4.26 -8.94 25.06
CA ASN A 68 5.21 -7.86 25.38
C ASN A 68 5.18 -6.71 24.36
N ILE A 69 4.41 -6.82 23.27
CA ILE A 69 4.24 -5.74 22.31
C ILE A 69 3.13 -4.81 22.80
N GLU A 70 3.48 -3.55 23.02
CA GLU A 70 2.51 -2.50 23.28
C GLU A 70 1.74 -2.17 21.99
N VAL A 71 0.40 -2.12 22.07
CA VAL A 71 -0.47 -1.78 20.93
C VAL A 71 -0.42 -0.28 20.67
N LYS A 72 0.52 0.13 19.84
CA LYS A 72 0.68 1.51 19.39
C LYS A 72 1.25 1.55 17.96
N PRO A 73 0.97 2.60 17.17
CA PRO A 73 1.37 2.67 15.75
C PRO A 73 2.85 2.41 15.49
N GLU A 74 3.74 2.90 16.38
CA GLU A 74 5.19 2.76 16.25
C GLU A 74 5.66 1.30 16.32
N ASN A 75 4.82 0.40 16.85
CA ASN A 75 5.10 -1.02 16.98
C ASN A 75 4.46 -1.86 15.86
N PHE A 76 3.91 -1.24 14.81
CA PHE A 76 3.16 -1.93 13.75
C PHE A 76 3.94 -3.11 13.14
N GLN A 77 5.24 -2.94 12.90
CA GLN A 77 6.08 -3.99 12.33
C GLN A 77 6.57 -5.05 13.32
N MET A 78 6.27 -4.91 14.60
CA MET A 78 6.69 -5.86 15.63
C MET A 78 5.71 -7.05 15.70
N GLY A 79 5.72 -7.90 14.67
CA GLY A 79 4.86 -9.07 14.56
C GLY A 79 3.79 -8.96 13.47
N ALA A 80 3.54 -7.77 12.95
CA ALA A 80 2.75 -7.56 11.74
C ALA A 80 3.67 -7.06 10.62
N LEU A 81 3.67 -7.73 9.49
CA LEU A 81 4.48 -7.35 8.34
C LEU A 81 3.58 -6.80 7.23
N MET A 82 3.95 -5.64 6.71
CA MET A 82 3.39 -5.05 5.50
C MET A 82 4.55 -4.54 4.65
N MET A 83 5.13 -5.40 3.85
CA MET A 83 6.31 -5.06 3.07
C MET A 83 6.05 -5.25 1.57
N HIS A 84 6.37 -4.22 0.81
CA HIS A 84 6.31 -4.21 -0.65
C HIS A 84 7.66 -3.82 -1.22
N SER A 85 8.38 -4.80 -1.78
CA SER A 85 9.71 -4.58 -2.35
C SER A 85 9.58 -4.21 -3.83
N LEU A 86 9.90 -2.96 -4.16
CA LEU A 86 9.85 -2.47 -5.54
C LEU A 86 11.05 -2.93 -6.34
N THR A 87 10.81 -3.57 -7.47
CA THR A 87 11.84 -4.10 -8.35
C THR A 87 11.61 -3.70 -9.81
N THR A 88 12.62 -3.85 -10.66
CA THR A 88 12.55 -3.65 -12.12
C THR A 88 11.86 -2.35 -12.53
N PRO A 89 12.37 -1.17 -12.12
CA PRO A 89 11.76 0.10 -12.51
C PRO A 89 11.87 0.34 -14.01
N LEU A 90 10.76 0.75 -14.63
CA LEU A 90 10.71 1.36 -15.95
C LEU A 90 10.15 2.78 -15.76
N ILE A 91 10.92 3.81 -16.10
CA ILE A 91 10.57 5.21 -15.86
C ILE A 91 10.74 6.00 -17.16
N GLU A 92 9.69 6.68 -17.56
CA GLU A 92 9.66 7.56 -18.74
C GLU A 92 9.24 8.97 -18.31
N ILE A 93 10.06 9.95 -18.64
CA ILE A 93 9.80 11.36 -18.34
C ILE A 93 9.38 12.04 -19.64
N ALA A 94 8.30 12.83 -19.59
CA ALA A 94 7.87 13.63 -20.75
C ALA A 94 8.93 14.66 -21.13
N ASP A 95 8.95 15.06 -22.40
CA ASP A 95 9.96 15.97 -22.97
C ASP A 95 10.02 17.32 -22.25
N ASP A 96 8.91 17.79 -21.70
CA ASP A 96 8.83 19.04 -20.94
C ASP A 96 9.38 18.93 -19.51
N GLY A 97 9.71 17.71 -19.06
CA GLY A 97 10.24 17.43 -17.73
C GLY A 97 9.26 17.67 -16.59
N LYS A 98 7.93 17.76 -16.86
CA LYS A 98 6.91 18.09 -15.85
C LYS A 98 6.07 16.90 -15.41
N THR A 99 5.95 15.88 -16.26
CA THR A 99 5.25 14.64 -15.94
C THR A 99 6.14 13.43 -16.21
N ALA A 100 5.85 12.33 -15.56
CA ALA A 100 6.52 11.05 -15.79
C ALA A 100 5.54 9.90 -15.55
N GLN A 101 5.76 8.80 -16.25
CA GLN A 101 5.10 7.53 -16.01
C GLN A 101 6.14 6.51 -15.58
N ALA A 102 5.75 5.62 -14.68
CA ALA A 102 6.66 4.56 -14.29
C ALA A 102 5.93 3.30 -13.84
N MET A 103 6.64 2.18 -13.97
CA MET A 103 6.15 0.86 -13.56
C MET A 103 7.18 0.15 -12.68
N TRP A 104 6.68 -0.68 -11.77
CA TRP A 104 7.46 -1.60 -10.94
C TRP A 104 6.75 -2.93 -10.79
N TYR A 105 7.50 -3.99 -10.59
CA TYR A 105 6.98 -5.13 -9.85
C TYR A 105 7.17 -4.88 -8.35
N SER A 106 6.16 -5.28 -7.59
CA SER A 106 6.16 -5.22 -6.13
C SER A 106 6.01 -6.62 -5.56
N LEU A 107 7.07 -7.10 -4.93
CA LEU A 107 7.04 -8.36 -4.18
C LEU A 107 6.63 -8.04 -2.76
N GLY A 108 5.43 -8.45 -2.37
CA GLY A 108 4.84 -8.17 -1.07
C GLY A 108 4.82 -9.37 -0.15
N GLN A 109 5.00 -9.09 1.13
CA GLN A 109 4.75 -10.00 2.23
C GLN A 109 3.90 -9.27 3.24
N VAL A 110 2.73 -9.81 3.55
CA VAL A 110 1.81 -9.17 4.46
C VAL A 110 1.32 -10.15 5.53
N THR A 111 1.04 -9.63 6.72
CA THR A 111 0.33 -10.36 7.76
C THR A 111 -1.13 -9.95 7.72
N ASN A 112 -2.00 -10.91 7.45
CA ASN A 112 -3.44 -10.70 7.49
C ASN A 112 -4.01 -11.18 8.83
N ALA A 113 -4.83 -10.33 9.44
CA ALA A 113 -5.64 -10.67 10.60
C ALA A 113 -6.99 -11.23 10.16
N GLY A 114 -7.25 -12.49 10.44
CA GLY A 114 -8.53 -13.11 10.19
C GLY A 114 -9.60 -12.70 11.21
N PRO A 115 -10.89 -12.73 10.84
CA PRO A 115 -12.00 -12.36 11.73
C PRO A 115 -12.14 -13.32 12.93
N ASP A 116 -11.64 -14.52 12.81
CA ASP A 116 -11.60 -15.54 13.87
C ASP A 116 -10.42 -15.39 14.84
N GLY A 117 -9.62 -14.34 14.67
CA GLY A 117 -8.44 -14.07 15.48
C GLY A 117 -7.21 -14.89 15.10
N THR A 118 -7.20 -15.44 13.89
CA THR A 118 -6.00 -16.04 13.28
C THR A 118 -5.14 -15.00 12.62
N ALA A 119 -3.84 -15.28 12.50
CA ALA A 119 -2.92 -14.49 11.70
C ALA A 119 -2.32 -15.36 10.62
N THR A 120 -2.36 -14.90 9.39
CA THR A 120 -1.78 -15.61 8.24
C THR A 120 -0.76 -14.72 7.53
N GLY A 121 0.37 -15.31 7.14
CA GLY A 121 1.29 -14.68 6.20
C GLY A 121 0.79 -14.88 4.78
N VAL A 122 0.87 -13.83 3.97
CA VAL A 122 0.49 -13.86 2.56
C VAL A 122 1.63 -13.36 1.71
N TRP A 123 1.94 -14.06 0.64
CA TRP A 123 2.78 -13.61 -0.45
C TRP A 123 1.91 -12.86 -1.46
N MET A 124 2.36 -11.67 -1.85
CA MET A 124 1.71 -10.87 -2.88
C MET A 124 2.72 -10.59 -4.00
N HIS A 125 2.25 -10.64 -5.22
CA HIS A 125 2.99 -10.19 -6.39
C HIS A 125 2.14 -9.19 -7.14
N GLU A 126 2.59 -7.95 -7.18
CA GLU A 126 1.82 -6.83 -7.71
C GLU A 126 2.59 -6.12 -8.82
N ARG A 127 1.86 -5.40 -9.65
CA ARG A 127 2.39 -4.42 -10.60
C ARG A 127 1.91 -3.04 -10.21
N TYR A 128 2.84 -2.13 -10.08
CA TYR A 128 2.53 -0.72 -9.87
C TYR A 128 2.71 0.03 -11.18
N ALA A 129 1.72 0.84 -11.55
CA ALA A 129 1.83 1.85 -12.60
C ALA A 129 1.48 3.21 -11.98
N VAL A 130 2.39 4.17 -12.13
CA VAL A 130 2.30 5.44 -11.41
C VAL A 130 2.56 6.59 -12.37
N ASP A 131 1.64 7.54 -12.40
CA ASP A 131 1.87 8.84 -13.01
C ASP A 131 2.39 9.82 -11.95
N PHE A 132 3.42 10.55 -12.34
CA PHE A 132 4.02 11.60 -11.52
C PHE A 132 3.83 12.96 -12.14
N ILE A 133 3.71 13.96 -11.27
CA ILE A 133 3.74 15.36 -11.65
C ILE A 133 4.83 16.09 -10.87
N LYS A 134 5.51 17.02 -11.51
CA LYS A 134 6.53 17.83 -10.86
C LYS A 134 5.90 19.11 -10.33
N GLU A 135 5.90 19.27 -9.02
CA GLU A 135 5.50 20.47 -8.31
C GLU A 135 6.76 21.27 -7.86
N ASP A 136 6.58 22.43 -7.26
CA ASP A 136 7.69 23.31 -6.84
C ASP A 136 8.65 22.63 -5.85
N ASP A 137 8.12 21.75 -5.00
CA ASP A 137 8.88 21.00 -4.00
C ASP A 137 9.29 19.58 -4.46
N GLY A 138 9.15 19.28 -5.75
CA GLY A 138 9.65 18.07 -6.37
C GLY A 138 8.60 17.19 -7.03
N TRP A 139 8.99 15.97 -7.35
CA TRP A 139 8.10 14.99 -7.95
C TRP A 139 7.10 14.46 -6.94
N LYS A 140 5.82 14.38 -7.35
CA LYS A 140 4.70 13.88 -6.56
C LYS A 140 3.97 12.76 -7.28
N ILE A 141 3.36 11.84 -6.54
CA ILE A 141 2.42 10.85 -7.09
C ILE A 141 1.15 11.59 -7.50
N TRP A 142 0.72 11.35 -8.73
CA TRP A 142 -0.52 11.92 -9.26
C TRP A 142 -1.60 10.85 -9.38
N HIS A 143 -1.32 9.78 -10.12
CA HIS A 143 -2.20 8.63 -10.22
C HIS A 143 -1.42 7.37 -9.85
N PHE A 144 -2.05 6.46 -9.15
CA PHE A 144 -1.43 5.21 -8.74
C PHE A 144 -2.35 4.02 -8.99
N PHE A 145 -1.89 3.11 -9.81
CA PHE A 145 -2.54 1.84 -10.07
C PHE A 145 -1.76 0.70 -9.43
N VAL A 146 -2.48 -0.19 -8.72
CA VAL A 146 -1.97 -1.45 -8.19
C VAL A 146 -2.72 -2.61 -8.84
N GLY A 147 -2.03 -3.37 -9.68
CA GLY A 147 -2.53 -4.65 -10.18
C GLY A 147 -2.02 -5.79 -9.31
N ASN A 148 -2.89 -6.67 -8.87
CA ASN A 148 -2.50 -7.86 -8.12
C ASN A 148 -2.44 -9.07 -9.04
N ASP A 149 -1.23 -9.57 -9.32
CA ASP A 149 -1.00 -10.71 -10.21
C ASP A 149 -1.07 -12.03 -9.44
N LEU A 150 -0.72 -12.03 -8.15
CA LEU A 150 -0.72 -13.19 -7.29
C LEU A 150 -0.94 -12.78 -5.84
N GLY A 151 -1.81 -13.49 -5.14
CA GLY A 151 -1.89 -13.52 -3.69
C GLY A 151 -2.05 -14.97 -3.25
N CYS A 152 -1.20 -15.44 -2.35
CA CYS A 152 -1.33 -16.78 -1.79
C CYS A 152 -0.85 -16.82 -0.34
N GLU A 153 -1.44 -17.72 0.43
CA GLU A 153 -1.02 -17.96 1.81
C GLU A 153 0.42 -18.49 1.85
N ALA A 154 1.24 -17.97 2.75
CA ALA A 154 2.60 -18.41 2.93
C ALA A 154 2.65 -19.91 3.30
N GLY A 155 3.49 -20.66 2.60
CA GLY A 155 3.57 -22.11 2.76
C GLY A 155 2.59 -22.90 1.89
N LYS A 156 1.72 -22.24 1.14
CA LYS A 156 0.85 -22.85 0.13
C LYS A 156 1.47 -22.75 -1.27
N PRO A 157 1.10 -23.64 -2.20
CA PRO A 157 1.51 -23.51 -3.60
C PRO A 157 1.00 -22.20 -4.21
N TYR A 158 1.78 -21.55 -5.06
CA TYR A 158 1.34 -20.36 -5.79
C TYR A 158 0.12 -20.58 -6.69
N ALA A 159 -0.20 -21.84 -7.00
CA ALA A 159 -1.43 -22.19 -7.70
C ALA A 159 -2.70 -21.98 -6.85
N GLU A 160 -2.57 -21.88 -5.53
CA GLU A 160 -3.66 -21.54 -4.63
C GLU A 160 -3.80 -20.01 -4.52
N TYR A 161 -4.11 -19.38 -5.65
CA TYR A 161 -4.31 -17.93 -5.74
C TYR A 161 -5.49 -17.46 -4.88
N ILE A 162 -5.29 -16.39 -4.14
CA ILE A 162 -6.34 -15.73 -3.38
C ILE A 162 -6.87 -14.55 -4.22
N PRO A 163 -8.08 -14.65 -4.81
CA PRO A 163 -8.66 -13.52 -5.52
C PRO A 163 -8.98 -12.39 -4.54
N GLN A 164 -8.78 -11.15 -5.00
CA GLN A 164 -9.28 -9.99 -4.26
C GLN A 164 -10.70 -9.69 -4.73
N GLU A 165 -11.61 -9.65 -3.78
CA GLU A 165 -12.99 -9.23 -4.07
C GLU A 165 -13.02 -7.73 -4.32
N PRO A 166 -13.75 -7.26 -5.35
CA PRO A 166 -13.99 -5.84 -5.51
C PRO A 166 -14.68 -5.27 -4.28
N ALA A 167 -14.38 -4.03 -3.94
CA ALA A 167 -15.15 -3.34 -2.92
C ALA A 167 -16.62 -3.33 -3.36
N GLY A 168 -17.52 -3.80 -2.52
CA GLY A 168 -18.96 -3.75 -2.79
C GLY A 168 -19.39 -2.31 -3.07
N GLU A 169 -20.37 -2.15 -3.97
CA GLU A 169 -20.99 -0.86 -4.31
C GLU A 169 -21.64 -0.20 -3.07
#